data_8509f1bd7ba95871094bc6bbfa8d4bdc
#
_entry.id   8509f1bd7ba95871094bc6bbfa8d4bdc
#
_cell.length_a   1.000
_cell.length_b   1.000
_cell.length_c   1.000
_cell.angle_alpha   90.00
_cell.angle_beta   90.00
_cell.angle_gamma   90.00
#
_symmetry.space_group_name_H-M   'P 1'
#
loop_
_entity.id
_entity.type
_entity.pdbx_description
1 polymer ?
#
loop_
_entity_poly.entity_id
_entity_poly.type
_entity_poly.pdbx_seq_one_letter_code
_entity_poly.pdbx_strand_id
1 'polypeptide(L)'
;MSRRLLSALGLPLLLALAQQQWLLSRPPHLERLGGAVASAGPASLEARFSRPMSVAALERASRLHPPLSHRWLGRGDTMMLALTAGQRLEGPLHLHLAGSDLRGLALPPSNWRWDPRPRVVAVVPLPGGGEQLRLREHDGRWRALTPALSQIPQVEALGDGSGLAFTSVDGQGRQQAWRLELQQSNLAPLTSPLAPVRPGRLQRLAGGENVLFAHLSADRRGSLLVQSGGLTPADGKLALWPPRGGPEILSLKASGPVRLLPEGGGLVVPESEGLSLRALPPRPPRRDLLPGSRDLVAFCPRAGRALLVRHWPDFRRSLELVEPGRAPRQLWIGSPAVVAAACAGSGDRVWMLLVEGLAQPTLTLVELDRPGSRRKTRRLDAWELEPGAGLHHDPTGDRLLTVLRPRTTDAASTAPPPPQAVLIDAADLKPRSLRRTARQAVWLPPG
;
A
#
# COMPACT_ATOMS: atom_id res chain seq x y z
N MET A 1 22.99 -25.88 -63.03
CA MET A 1 21.84 -25.66 -62.15
C MET A 1 20.62 -25.39 -62.99
N SER A 2 19.61 -26.28 -62.91
CA SER A 2 18.44 -26.19 -63.80
C SER A 2 17.55 -24.98 -63.43
N ARG A 3 16.99 -24.27 -64.41
CA ARG A 3 16.05 -23.15 -64.26
C ARG A 3 14.89 -23.49 -63.28
N ARG A 4 14.52 -24.75 -63.14
CA ARG A 4 13.50 -25.24 -62.21
C ARG A 4 13.88 -25.18 -60.74
N LEU A 5 15.18 -25.33 -60.42
CA LEU A 5 15.68 -25.20 -59.04
C LEU A 5 15.74 -23.71 -58.59
N LEU A 6 16.08 -22.81 -59.49
CA LEU A 6 16.05 -21.37 -59.22
C LEU A 6 14.63 -20.81 -58.98
N SER A 7 13.65 -21.31 -59.75
CA SER A 7 12.24 -20.93 -59.52
C SER A 7 11.63 -21.57 -58.26
N ALA A 8 12.04 -22.79 -57.89
CA ALA A 8 11.58 -23.47 -56.69
C ALA A 8 12.13 -22.84 -55.36
N LEU A 9 13.29 -22.20 -55.42
CA LEU A 9 13.87 -21.47 -54.29
C LEU A 9 13.51 -19.99 -54.28
N GLY A 10 13.25 -19.38 -55.41
CA GLY A 10 12.93 -17.95 -55.52
C GLY A 10 11.52 -17.61 -55.00
N LEU A 11 10.51 -18.46 -55.26
CA LEU A 11 9.15 -18.22 -54.82
C LEU A 11 9.00 -18.20 -53.29
N PRO A 12 9.47 -19.19 -52.51
CA PRO A 12 9.43 -19.14 -51.05
C PRO A 12 10.23 -17.99 -50.44
N LEU A 13 11.35 -17.62 -51.06
CA LEU A 13 12.13 -16.47 -50.63
C LEU A 13 11.34 -15.15 -50.81
N LEU A 14 10.73 -14.96 -51.97
CA LEU A 14 9.86 -13.81 -52.24
C LEU A 14 8.65 -13.77 -51.29
N LEU A 15 8.02 -14.90 -51.01
CA LEU A 15 6.94 -15.00 -50.05
C LEU A 15 7.39 -14.69 -48.63
N ALA A 16 8.55 -15.18 -48.23
CA ALA A 16 9.15 -14.86 -46.91
C ALA A 16 9.49 -13.36 -46.78
N LEU A 17 10.07 -12.75 -47.83
CA LEU A 17 10.34 -11.32 -47.86
C LEU A 17 9.05 -10.49 -47.84
N ALA A 18 8.04 -10.88 -48.61
CA ALA A 18 6.73 -10.22 -48.61
C ALA A 18 6.06 -10.33 -47.24
N GLN A 19 6.09 -11.51 -46.63
CA GLN A 19 5.57 -11.75 -45.28
C GLN A 19 6.35 -10.90 -44.22
N GLN A 20 7.67 -10.86 -44.37
CA GLN A 20 8.51 -10.03 -43.50
C GLN A 20 8.18 -8.54 -43.65
N GLN A 21 8.06 -8.05 -44.90
CA GLN A 21 7.67 -6.68 -45.16
C GLN A 21 6.28 -6.36 -44.62
N TRP A 22 5.34 -7.25 -44.77
CA TRP A 22 3.98 -7.09 -44.23
C TRP A 22 3.97 -7.06 -42.69
N LEU A 23 4.72 -7.96 -42.03
CA LEU A 23 4.90 -7.93 -40.58
C LEU A 23 5.61 -6.64 -40.09
N LEU A 24 6.57 -6.15 -40.87
CA LEU A 24 7.31 -4.92 -40.56
C LEU A 24 6.47 -3.66 -40.75
N SER A 25 5.50 -3.65 -41.66
CA SER A 25 4.62 -2.51 -41.93
C SER A 25 3.41 -2.40 -40.98
N ARG A 26 3.14 -3.46 -40.19
CA ARG A 26 2.04 -3.41 -39.20
C ARG A 26 2.32 -2.33 -38.17
N PRO A 27 1.35 -1.46 -37.81
CA PRO A 27 1.50 -0.49 -36.75
C PRO A 27 1.64 -1.18 -35.39
N PRO A 28 2.36 -0.58 -34.42
CA PRO A 28 2.35 -1.03 -33.06
C PRO A 28 0.94 -0.95 -32.47
N HIS A 29 0.59 -1.83 -31.56
CA HIS A 29 -0.66 -1.76 -30.80
C HIS A 29 -0.42 -1.98 -29.31
N LEU A 30 -1.32 -1.46 -28.50
CA LEU A 30 -1.31 -1.65 -27.06
C LEU A 30 -1.83 -3.05 -26.75
N GLU A 31 -1.02 -3.89 -26.10
CA GLU A 31 -1.39 -5.24 -25.65
C GLU A 31 -2.01 -5.20 -24.24
N ARG A 32 -1.43 -4.39 -23.35
CA ARG A 32 -1.85 -4.29 -21.96
C ARG A 32 -1.57 -2.90 -21.42
N LEU A 33 -2.52 -2.39 -20.62
CA LEU A 33 -2.35 -1.21 -19.80
C LEU A 33 -2.83 -1.54 -18.38
N GLY A 34 -2.04 -1.23 -17.37
CA GLY A 34 -2.39 -1.54 -15.99
C GLY A 34 -1.71 -0.64 -14.98
N GLY A 35 -2.19 -0.65 -13.75
CA GLY A 35 -1.52 0.03 -12.64
C GLY A 35 -0.13 -0.54 -12.40
N ALA A 36 0.80 0.33 -12.04
CA ALA A 36 2.16 -0.06 -11.63
C ALA A 36 2.53 0.57 -10.29
N VAL A 37 3.41 -0.09 -9.56
CA VAL A 37 3.95 0.48 -8.33
C VAL A 37 4.72 1.75 -8.66
N ALA A 38 4.30 2.87 -8.08
CA ALA A 38 4.92 4.16 -8.34
C ALA A 38 6.36 4.19 -7.80
N SER A 39 7.33 4.36 -8.70
CA SER A 39 8.76 4.42 -8.34
C SER A 39 9.22 5.82 -7.96
N ALA A 40 8.61 6.88 -8.49
CA ALA A 40 9.07 8.25 -8.31
C ALA A 40 7.99 9.27 -7.94
N GLY A 41 6.79 9.18 -8.45
CA GLY A 41 5.68 10.12 -8.23
C GLY A 41 4.53 9.51 -7.43
N PRO A 42 3.36 10.14 -7.44
CA PRO A 42 2.19 9.65 -6.74
C PRO A 42 1.58 8.39 -7.38
N ALA A 43 1.73 8.20 -8.68
CA ALA A 43 1.17 7.06 -9.40
C ALA A 43 1.93 6.74 -10.68
N SER A 44 1.80 5.50 -11.16
CA SER A 44 2.39 5.00 -12.41
C SER A 44 1.45 4.02 -13.12
N LEU A 45 1.57 3.97 -14.46
CA LEU A 45 0.96 2.95 -15.31
C LEU A 45 2.03 2.19 -16.06
N GLU A 46 1.85 0.88 -16.22
CA GLU A 46 2.64 0.05 -17.11
C GLU A 46 1.85 -0.19 -18.39
N ALA A 47 2.47 0.10 -19.52
CA ALA A 47 1.94 -0.16 -20.85
C ALA A 47 2.84 -1.17 -21.57
N ARG A 48 2.26 -2.25 -22.04
CA ARG A 48 2.93 -3.23 -22.91
C ARG A 48 2.40 -3.10 -24.32
N PHE A 49 3.33 -3.00 -25.26
CA PHE A 49 3.06 -2.85 -26.68
C PHE A 49 3.54 -4.08 -27.44
N SER A 50 3.00 -4.29 -28.62
CA SER A 50 3.42 -5.37 -29.53
C SER A 50 4.84 -5.20 -30.09
N ARG A 51 5.46 -4.04 -29.87
CA ARG A 51 6.79 -3.68 -30.41
C ARG A 51 7.47 -2.63 -29.50
N PRO A 52 8.80 -2.52 -29.62
CA PRO A 52 9.57 -1.47 -28.96
C PRO A 52 9.12 -0.07 -29.37
N MET A 53 8.78 0.77 -28.37
CA MET A 53 8.27 2.13 -28.57
C MET A 53 9.35 3.19 -28.39
N SER A 54 9.16 4.34 -29.07
CA SER A 54 9.97 5.53 -28.86
C SER A 54 9.46 6.32 -27.64
N VAL A 55 10.28 6.41 -26.59
CA VAL A 55 9.97 7.21 -25.38
C VAL A 55 9.66 8.64 -25.75
N ALA A 56 10.50 9.27 -26.60
CA ALA A 56 10.32 10.66 -27.03
C ALA A 56 9.01 10.87 -27.84
N ALA A 57 8.57 9.86 -28.61
CA ALA A 57 7.31 9.93 -29.33
C ALA A 57 6.12 9.79 -28.40
N LEU A 58 6.18 8.89 -27.42
CA LEU A 58 5.15 8.75 -26.39
C LEU A 58 5.02 10.03 -25.55
N GLU A 59 6.12 10.64 -25.11
CA GLU A 59 6.11 11.88 -24.33
C GLU A 59 5.53 13.06 -25.11
N ARG A 60 5.83 13.17 -26.40
CA ARG A 60 5.29 14.25 -27.23
C ARG A 60 3.82 14.10 -27.57
N ALA A 61 3.35 12.87 -27.78
CA ALA A 61 2.02 12.61 -28.30
C ALA A 61 0.99 12.26 -27.21
N SER A 62 1.39 11.59 -26.13
CA SER A 62 0.47 11.27 -25.03
C SER A 62 0.13 12.48 -24.19
N ARG A 63 -1.10 12.54 -23.67
CA ARG A 63 -1.61 13.66 -22.85
C ARG A 63 -2.41 13.15 -21.67
N LEU A 64 -2.30 13.85 -20.55
CA LEU A 64 -3.16 13.66 -19.38
C LEU A 64 -4.10 14.87 -19.24
N HIS A 65 -5.34 14.58 -18.84
CA HIS A 65 -6.31 15.59 -18.46
C HIS A 65 -6.92 15.24 -17.09
N PRO A 66 -6.89 16.15 -16.09
CA PRO A 66 -6.22 17.45 -16.12
C PRO A 66 -4.72 17.34 -16.41
N PRO A 67 -4.08 18.41 -16.92
CA PRO A 67 -2.68 18.35 -17.30
C PRO A 67 -1.80 18.15 -16.07
N LEU A 68 -1.02 17.07 -16.09
CA LEU A 68 -0.07 16.69 -15.06
C LEU A 68 1.29 16.38 -15.68
N SER A 69 2.35 16.79 -14.99
CA SER A 69 3.71 16.46 -15.40
C SER A 69 3.95 14.97 -15.26
N HIS A 70 4.37 14.33 -16.33
CA HIS A 70 4.65 12.91 -16.38
C HIS A 70 5.85 12.62 -17.27
N ARG A 71 6.39 11.43 -17.12
CA ARG A 71 7.48 10.91 -17.96
C ARG A 71 7.18 9.48 -18.37
N TRP A 72 7.61 9.14 -19.56
CA TRP A 72 7.67 7.77 -20.02
C TRP A 72 9.05 7.19 -19.73
N LEU A 73 9.10 6.04 -19.07
CA LEU A 73 10.32 5.34 -18.66
C LEU A 73 10.28 3.92 -19.22
N GLY A 74 11.44 3.37 -19.54
CA GLY A 74 11.53 1.99 -20.00
C GLY A 74 12.31 1.87 -21.30
N ARG A 75 12.45 0.62 -21.74
CA ARG A 75 13.10 0.24 -23.00
C ARG A 75 12.35 -0.96 -23.59
N GLY A 76 12.25 -1.00 -24.91
CA GLY A 76 11.61 -2.12 -25.59
C GLY A 76 10.10 -1.94 -25.72
N ASP A 77 9.37 -3.02 -25.48
CA ASP A 77 7.91 -3.12 -25.62
C ASP A 77 7.14 -2.76 -24.36
N THR A 78 7.83 -2.74 -23.22
CA THR A 78 7.22 -2.41 -21.92
C THR A 78 7.69 -1.05 -21.46
N MET A 79 6.72 -0.14 -21.32
CA MET A 79 6.93 1.25 -20.94
C MET A 79 6.13 1.59 -19.68
N MET A 80 6.66 2.49 -18.87
CA MET A 80 6.00 2.98 -17.68
C MET A 80 5.75 4.49 -17.80
N LEU A 81 4.50 4.91 -17.71
CA LEU A 81 4.12 6.28 -17.49
C LEU A 81 4.17 6.57 -16.00
N ALA A 82 5.04 7.47 -15.56
CA ALA A 82 5.16 7.88 -14.17
C ALA A 82 4.80 9.35 -13.99
N LEU A 83 3.92 9.65 -13.06
CA LEU A 83 3.67 11.03 -12.64
C LEU A 83 4.89 11.56 -11.88
N THR A 84 5.22 12.84 -12.05
CA THR A 84 6.34 13.45 -11.33
C THR A 84 5.99 13.69 -9.85
N ALA A 85 7.00 13.73 -8.99
CA ALA A 85 6.82 13.98 -7.57
C ALA A 85 6.20 15.35 -7.29
N GLY A 86 5.54 15.49 -6.12
CA GLY A 86 4.98 16.76 -5.65
C GLY A 86 3.61 17.13 -6.25
N GLN A 87 3.04 16.29 -7.11
CA GLN A 87 1.69 16.52 -7.65
C GLN A 87 0.64 15.86 -6.75
N ARG A 88 -0.51 16.52 -6.64
CA ARG A 88 -1.68 16.05 -5.88
C ARG A 88 -2.81 15.73 -6.85
N LEU A 89 -3.44 14.59 -6.63
CA LEU A 89 -4.55 14.13 -7.46
C LEU A 89 -5.89 14.35 -6.74
N GLU A 90 -6.75 15.16 -7.32
CA GLU A 90 -8.07 15.44 -6.76
C GLU A 90 -9.18 14.58 -7.37
N GLY A 91 -8.95 14.09 -8.58
CA GLY A 91 -9.91 13.30 -9.34
C GLY A 91 -9.26 12.26 -10.24
N PRO A 92 -10.09 11.51 -10.98
CA PRO A 92 -9.61 10.60 -12.02
C PRO A 92 -8.96 11.37 -13.16
N LEU A 93 -8.02 10.71 -13.84
CA LEU A 93 -7.29 11.25 -14.99
C LEU A 93 -7.84 10.64 -16.28
N HIS A 94 -7.80 11.43 -17.36
CA HIS A 94 -8.00 10.92 -18.71
C HIS A 94 -6.64 10.88 -19.42
N LEU A 95 -6.23 9.70 -19.85
CA LEU A 95 -5.02 9.48 -20.63
C LEU A 95 -5.39 9.36 -22.10
N HIS A 96 -4.92 10.28 -22.92
CA HIS A 96 -4.82 10.12 -24.36
C HIS A 96 -3.46 9.48 -24.65
N LEU A 97 -3.46 8.21 -25.06
CA LEU A 97 -2.25 7.45 -25.39
C LEU A 97 -2.04 7.48 -26.89
N ALA A 98 -0.91 8.05 -27.32
CA ALA A 98 -0.46 8.10 -28.70
C ALA A 98 1.06 8.12 -28.75
N GLY A 99 1.66 7.82 -29.92
CA GLY A 99 3.11 7.81 -30.10
C GLY A 99 3.50 7.07 -31.36
N SER A 100 4.75 6.63 -31.45
CA SER A 100 5.23 5.74 -32.50
C SER A 100 6.27 4.75 -31.98
N ASP A 101 6.47 3.68 -32.73
CA ASP A 101 7.53 2.73 -32.47
C ASP A 101 8.93 3.33 -32.84
N LEU A 102 10.00 2.57 -32.63
CA LEU A 102 11.37 2.99 -32.96
C LEU A 102 11.60 3.18 -34.47
N ARG A 103 10.68 2.75 -35.34
CA ARG A 103 10.73 2.91 -36.79
C ARG A 103 9.88 4.10 -37.27
N GLY A 104 9.16 4.78 -36.35
CA GLY A 104 8.28 5.87 -36.67
C GLY A 104 6.85 5.46 -37.07
N LEU A 105 6.48 4.17 -36.99
CA LEU A 105 5.11 3.71 -37.24
C LEU A 105 4.20 4.17 -36.09
N ALA A 106 3.12 4.87 -36.45
CA ALA A 106 2.20 5.45 -35.48
C ALA A 106 1.42 4.39 -34.69
N LEU A 107 1.33 4.58 -33.37
CA LEU A 107 0.42 3.87 -32.49
C LEU A 107 -0.99 4.40 -32.73
N PRO A 108 -1.99 3.55 -33.01
CA PRO A 108 -3.39 3.99 -33.03
C PRO A 108 -3.76 4.64 -31.71
N PRO A 109 -4.28 5.89 -31.72
CA PRO A 109 -4.59 6.60 -30.47
C PRO A 109 -5.70 5.92 -29.71
N SER A 110 -5.57 5.90 -28.40
CA SER A 110 -6.57 5.35 -27.48
C SER A 110 -6.77 6.25 -26.26
N ASN A 111 -7.99 6.24 -25.71
CA ASN A 111 -8.36 7.12 -24.60
C ASN A 111 -8.81 6.28 -23.41
N TRP A 112 -8.24 6.58 -22.24
CA TRP A 112 -8.41 5.82 -21.03
C TRP A 112 -8.81 6.73 -19.87
N ARG A 113 -9.67 6.22 -18.99
CA ARG A 113 -9.95 6.79 -17.67
C ARG A 113 -9.10 6.05 -16.66
N TRP A 114 -8.34 6.80 -15.87
CA TRP A 114 -7.44 6.27 -14.85
C TRP A 114 -7.65 6.96 -13.51
N ASP A 115 -7.96 6.21 -12.46
CA ASP A 115 -8.08 6.73 -11.09
C ASP A 115 -7.08 6.04 -10.16
N PRO A 116 -5.88 6.57 -9.97
CA PRO A 116 -4.85 5.98 -9.13
C PRO A 116 -5.03 6.26 -7.64
N ARG A 117 -6.10 6.96 -7.23
CA ARG A 117 -6.31 7.29 -5.82
C ARG A 117 -6.73 6.05 -5.03
N PRO A 118 -6.15 5.83 -3.83
CA PRO A 118 -6.60 4.73 -2.97
C PRO A 118 -8.00 5.02 -2.40
N ARG A 119 -8.68 3.96 -2.01
CA ARG A 119 -9.96 4.02 -1.28
C ARG A 119 -9.73 3.77 0.19
N VAL A 120 -10.68 4.20 1.03
CA VAL A 120 -10.63 3.93 2.48
C VAL A 120 -11.42 2.67 2.79
N VAL A 121 -10.79 1.73 3.47
CA VAL A 121 -11.48 0.60 4.12
C VAL A 121 -11.46 0.82 5.62
N ALA A 122 -12.58 0.60 6.28
CA ALA A 122 -12.70 0.76 7.72
C ALA A 122 -13.40 -0.43 8.37
N VAL A 123 -12.99 -0.73 9.60
CA VAL A 123 -13.69 -1.62 10.52
C VAL A 123 -14.79 -0.80 11.20
N VAL A 124 -16.03 -1.09 10.89
CA VAL A 124 -17.20 -0.33 11.32
C VAL A 124 -18.03 -1.14 12.32
N PRO A 125 -18.18 -0.68 13.57
CA PRO A 125 -19.12 -1.26 14.53
C PRO A 125 -20.57 -1.13 14.02
N LEU A 126 -21.38 -2.15 14.26
CA LEU A 126 -22.79 -2.19 13.87
C LEU A 126 -23.71 -1.90 15.07
N PRO A 127 -24.85 -1.24 14.86
CA PRO A 127 -25.79 -0.92 15.95
C PRO A 127 -26.31 -2.13 16.72
N GLY A 128 -26.44 -3.29 16.04
CA GLY A 128 -26.87 -4.55 16.65
C GLY A 128 -25.77 -5.41 17.25
N GLY A 129 -24.56 -4.85 17.40
CA GLY A 129 -23.36 -5.58 17.79
C GLY A 129 -22.61 -6.15 16.61
N GLY A 130 -21.33 -6.51 16.87
CA GLY A 130 -20.42 -6.96 15.85
C GLY A 130 -19.81 -5.84 15.00
N GLU A 131 -18.99 -6.24 14.05
CA GLU A 131 -18.21 -5.35 13.19
C GLU A 131 -18.26 -5.80 11.73
N GLN A 132 -18.05 -4.86 10.83
CA GLN A 132 -18.10 -5.11 9.39
C GLN A 132 -16.99 -4.33 8.69
N LEU A 133 -16.29 -4.94 7.73
CA LEU A 133 -15.45 -4.19 6.82
C LEU A 133 -16.31 -3.42 5.83
N ARG A 134 -16.07 -2.12 5.75
CA ARG A 134 -16.73 -1.23 4.79
C ARG A 134 -15.74 -0.43 3.98
N LEU A 135 -16.01 -0.29 2.71
CA LEU A 135 -15.25 0.50 1.76
C LEU A 135 -15.95 1.84 1.53
N ARG A 136 -15.18 2.92 1.54
CA ARG A 136 -15.62 4.23 1.07
C ARG A 136 -15.19 4.43 -0.37
N GLU A 137 -16.15 4.55 -1.27
CA GLU A 137 -15.92 4.89 -2.67
C GLU A 137 -15.53 6.38 -2.82
N HIS A 138 -14.99 6.76 -3.96
CA HIS A 138 -14.58 8.16 -4.21
C HIS A 138 -15.73 9.16 -4.21
N ASP A 139 -16.96 8.71 -4.46
CA ASP A 139 -18.19 9.52 -4.34
C ASP A 139 -18.65 9.73 -2.88
N GLY A 140 -17.93 9.13 -1.93
CA GLY A 140 -18.21 9.22 -0.50
C GLY A 140 -19.17 8.16 0.04
N ARG A 141 -19.75 7.32 -0.79
CA ARG A 141 -20.66 6.24 -0.35
C ARG A 141 -19.88 5.12 0.32
N TRP A 142 -20.48 4.57 1.38
CA TRP A 142 -19.95 3.43 2.10
C TRP A 142 -20.64 2.13 1.69
N ARG A 143 -19.86 1.13 1.34
CA ARG A 143 -20.33 -0.18 0.91
C ARG A 143 -19.79 -1.26 1.83
N ALA A 144 -20.63 -2.25 2.18
CA ALA A 144 -20.21 -3.42 2.94
C ALA A 144 -19.35 -4.34 2.07
N LEU A 145 -18.26 -4.85 2.64
CA LEU A 145 -17.37 -5.83 2.01
C LEU A 145 -17.50 -7.22 2.63
N THR A 146 -17.88 -7.31 3.91
CA THR A 146 -18.06 -8.59 4.63
C THR A 146 -19.45 -8.67 5.22
N PRO A 147 -19.94 -9.86 5.60
CA PRO A 147 -21.03 -9.97 6.58
C PRO A 147 -20.62 -9.36 7.92
N ALA A 148 -21.56 -9.27 8.85
CA ALA A 148 -21.28 -8.92 10.25
C ALA A 148 -20.46 -10.04 10.91
N LEU A 149 -19.40 -9.66 11.62
CA LEU A 149 -18.52 -10.53 12.41
C LEU A 149 -18.55 -10.06 13.86
N SER A 150 -18.22 -10.92 14.83
CA SER A 150 -18.25 -10.50 16.23
C SER A 150 -17.28 -9.37 16.53
N GLN A 151 -16.03 -9.51 16.07
CA GLN A 151 -14.97 -8.51 16.19
C GLN A 151 -13.93 -8.67 15.09
N ILE A 152 -13.35 -7.55 14.62
CA ILE A 152 -12.28 -7.51 13.61
C ILE A 152 -11.06 -6.79 14.21
N PRO A 153 -10.15 -7.50 14.90
CA PRO A 153 -8.99 -6.89 15.56
C PRO A 153 -7.98 -6.24 14.63
N GLN A 154 -7.79 -6.78 13.40
CA GLN A 154 -6.81 -6.27 12.45
C GLN A 154 -7.36 -6.33 11.03
N VAL A 155 -7.04 -5.30 10.24
CA VAL A 155 -7.24 -5.27 8.78
C VAL A 155 -5.98 -4.77 8.10
N GLU A 156 -5.58 -5.46 7.02
CA GLU A 156 -4.45 -5.11 6.15
C GLU A 156 -4.92 -5.11 4.70
N ALA A 157 -4.56 -4.09 3.95
CA ALA A 157 -4.78 -4.08 2.50
C ALA A 157 -3.63 -4.80 1.80
N LEU A 158 -3.93 -5.65 0.82
CA LEU A 158 -2.92 -6.22 -0.05
C LEU A 158 -2.37 -5.11 -0.95
N GLY A 159 -1.03 -4.99 -1.00
CA GLY A 159 -0.39 -3.82 -1.60
C GLY A 159 -0.54 -3.72 -3.12
N ASP A 160 -0.97 -4.78 -3.79
CA ASP A 160 -1.34 -4.82 -5.21
C ASP A 160 -2.82 -4.44 -5.46
N GLY A 161 -3.57 -4.13 -4.41
CA GLY A 161 -4.99 -3.81 -4.49
C GLY A 161 -5.91 -5.00 -4.76
N SER A 162 -5.38 -6.23 -4.84
CA SER A 162 -6.19 -7.42 -5.15
C SER A 162 -7.16 -7.83 -4.05
N GLY A 163 -7.01 -7.28 -2.83
CA GLY A 163 -7.87 -7.65 -1.72
C GLY A 163 -7.48 -7.08 -0.38
N LEU A 164 -8.08 -7.67 0.64
CA LEU A 164 -7.84 -7.38 2.06
C LEU A 164 -7.51 -8.68 2.78
N ALA A 165 -6.70 -8.58 3.82
CA ALA A 165 -6.60 -9.59 4.85
C ALA A 165 -7.11 -9.01 6.17
N PHE A 166 -7.76 -9.82 6.98
CA PHE A 166 -8.25 -9.38 8.28
C PHE A 166 -8.32 -10.54 9.25
N THR A 167 -8.29 -10.22 10.54
CA THR A 167 -8.56 -11.19 11.60
C THR A 167 -9.97 -10.98 12.15
N SER A 168 -10.60 -12.06 12.59
CA SER A 168 -11.85 -12.01 13.33
C SER A 168 -11.76 -12.81 14.62
N VAL A 169 -12.58 -12.44 15.61
CA VAL A 169 -12.75 -13.20 16.85
C VAL A 169 -14.12 -13.86 16.82
N ASP A 170 -14.19 -15.13 17.15
CA ASP A 170 -15.47 -15.83 17.29
C ASP A 170 -16.07 -15.66 18.71
N GLY A 171 -17.27 -16.20 18.92
CA GLY A 171 -17.96 -16.11 20.20
C GLY A 171 -17.25 -16.82 21.39
N GLN A 172 -16.20 -17.58 21.12
CA GLN A 172 -15.35 -18.26 22.12
C GLN A 172 -14.01 -17.56 22.34
N GLY A 173 -13.80 -16.39 21.75
CA GLY A 173 -12.54 -15.62 21.84
C GLY A 173 -11.40 -16.15 20.95
N ARG A 174 -11.67 -17.10 20.06
CA ARG A 174 -10.65 -17.67 19.15
C ARG A 174 -10.50 -16.78 17.93
N GLN A 175 -9.27 -16.59 17.49
CA GLN A 175 -8.98 -15.79 16.32
C GLN A 175 -8.95 -16.62 15.02
N GLN A 176 -9.34 -15.97 13.96
CA GLN A 176 -9.32 -16.51 12.60
C GLN A 176 -8.72 -15.47 11.67
N ALA A 177 -7.89 -15.91 10.74
CA ALA A 177 -7.33 -15.05 9.69
C ALA A 177 -8.03 -15.32 8.35
N TRP A 178 -8.36 -14.27 7.64
CA TRP A 178 -9.12 -14.30 6.40
C TRP A 178 -8.43 -13.50 5.29
N ARG A 179 -8.63 -13.92 4.06
CA ARG A 179 -8.34 -13.16 2.85
C ARG A 179 -9.64 -12.93 2.09
N LEU A 180 -9.93 -11.68 1.77
CA LEU A 180 -11.04 -11.27 0.92
C LEU A 180 -10.48 -10.76 -0.39
N GLU A 181 -10.76 -11.44 -1.48
CA GLU A 181 -10.47 -10.97 -2.83
C GLU A 181 -11.39 -9.81 -3.19
N LEU A 182 -10.86 -8.81 -3.89
CA LEU A 182 -11.63 -7.69 -4.39
C LEU A 182 -11.52 -7.62 -5.90
N GLN A 183 -12.67 -7.46 -6.55
CA GLN A 183 -12.76 -7.15 -7.96
C GLN A 183 -12.83 -5.64 -8.11
N GLN A 184 -11.72 -5.05 -8.54
CA GLN A 184 -11.64 -3.62 -8.79
C GLN A 184 -10.83 -3.33 -10.06
N SER A 185 -11.08 -2.17 -10.65
CA SER A 185 -10.27 -1.63 -11.73
C SER A 185 -10.17 -0.13 -11.55
N ASN A 186 -8.95 0.37 -11.61
CA ASN A 186 -8.64 1.80 -11.59
C ASN A 186 -8.45 2.36 -13.01
N LEU A 187 -8.63 1.52 -14.03
CA LEU A 187 -8.40 1.84 -15.43
C LEU A 187 -9.52 1.26 -16.29
N ALA A 188 -10.06 2.07 -17.20
CA ALA A 188 -11.05 1.64 -18.20
C ALA A 188 -10.92 2.47 -19.48
N PRO A 189 -11.34 1.96 -20.65
CA PRO A 189 -11.53 2.80 -21.83
C PRO A 189 -12.43 3.99 -21.48
N LEU A 190 -12.20 5.16 -22.09
CA LEU A 190 -12.95 6.38 -21.76
C LEU A 190 -14.46 6.26 -22.02
N THR A 191 -14.84 5.34 -22.94
CA THR A 191 -16.23 4.99 -23.25
C THR A 191 -16.95 4.22 -22.13
N SER A 192 -16.22 3.71 -21.16
CA SER A 192 -16.76 2.90 -20.05
C SER A 192 -16.53 3.58 -18.70
N PRO A 193 -17.48 3.50 -17.77
CA PRO A 193 -17.23 3.96 -16.40
C PRO A 193 -16.26 3.01 -15.70
N LEU A 194 -15.54 3.52 -14.69
CA LEU A 194 -14.81 2.66 -13.76
C LEU A 194 -15.80 1.83 -12.95
N ALA A 195 -15.58 0.51 -12.93
CA ALA A 195 -16.44 -0.38 -12.15
C ALA A 195 -16.24 -0.13 -10.64
N PRO A 196 -17.33 -0.14 -9.85
CA PRO A 196 -17.22 -0.08 -8.40
C PRO A 196 -16.53 -1.34 -7.86
N VAL A 197 -15.86 -1.21 -6.72
CA VAL A 197 -15.23 -2.35 -6.05
C VAL A 197 -16.28 -3.36 -5.62
N ARG A 198 -16.07 -4.64 -5.91
CA ARG A 198 -16.96 -5.73 -5.49
C ARG A 198 -16.18 -6.75 -4.66
N PRO A 199 -16.77 -7.24 -3.55
CA PRO A 199 -16.19 -8.36 -2.82
C PRO A 199 -16.26 -9.63 -3.69
N GLY A 200 -15.15 -10.36 -3.73
CA GLY A 200 -15.02 -11.66 -4.37
C GLY A 200 -15.01 -12.79 -3.35
N ARG A 201 -14.08 -13.73 -3.51
CA ARG A 201 -13.94 -14.90 -2.65
C ARG A 201 -13.44 -14.50 -1.26
N LEU A 202 -14.11 -15.02 -0.23
CA LEU A 202 -13.65 -14.97 1.15
C LEU A 202 -13.04 -16.32 1.52
N GLN A 203 -11.76 -16.33 1.87
CA GLN A 203 -10.98 -17.52 2.20
C GLN A 203 -10.44 -17.44 3.63
N ARG A 204 -10.65 -18.49 4.43
CA ARG A 204 -10.01 -18.63 5.73
C ARG A 204 -8.57 -19.15 5.53
N LEU A 205 -7.60 -18.45 6.10
CA LEU A 205 -6.17 -18.74 6.01
C LEU A 205 -5.64 -19.46 7.23
N ALA A 206 -6.11 -19.05 8.41
CA ALA A 206 -5.81 -19.67 9.68
C ALA A 206 -7.03 -19.62 10.59
N GLY A 207 -7.14 -20.57 11.51
CA GLY A 207 -8.24 -20.68 12.47
C GLY A 207 -8.36 -22.12 12.96
N GLY A 208 -8.96 -22.30 14.13
CA GLY A 208 -9.13 -23.61 14.78
C GLY A 208 -9.24 -23.44 16.28
N GLU A 209 -9.41 -24.53 17.00
CA GLU A 209 -9.66 -24.52 18.46
C GLU A 209 -8.51 -23.91 19.28
N ASN A 210 -7.28 -23.96 18.78
CA ASN A 210 -6.09 -23.52 19.48
C ASN A 210 -5.50 -22.21 18.96
N VAL A 211 -6.19 -21.46 18.07
CA VAL A 211 -5.69 -20.18 17.59
C VAL A 211 -6.18 -19.05 18.48
N LEU A 212 -5.33 -18.63 19.40
CA LEU A 212 -5.60 -17.56 20.37
C LEU A 212 -5.17 -16.18 19.86
N PHE A 213 -4.22 -16.13 18.92
CA PHE A 213 -3.84 -14.90 18.25
C PHE A 213 -3.59 -15.15 16.76
N ALA A 214 -3.84 -14.13 15.96
CA ALA A 214 -3.45 -14.06 14.56
C ALA A 214 -2.98 -12.65 14.24
N HIS A 215 -1.87 -12.55 13.50
CA HIS A 215 -1.28 -11.28 13.08
C HIS A 215 -0.99 -11.33 11.60
N LEU A 216 -1.21 -10.20 10.91
CA LEU A 216 -1.13 -10.08 9.47
C LEU A 216 -0.10 -9.03 9.07
N SER A 217 0.61 -9.27 7.98
CA SER A 217 1.45 -8.28 7.34
C SER A 217 1.50 -8.52 5.84
N ALA A 218 1.17 -7.52 5.04
CA ALA A 218 1.17 -7.62 3.58
C ALA A 218 2.33 -6.84 2.96
N ASP A 219 2.80 -7.31 1.78
CA ASP A 219 3.72 -6.58 0.93
C ASP A 219 2.99 -5.87 -0.22
N ARG A 220 3.73 -5.11 -1.03
CA ARG A 220 3.19 -4.37 -2.18
C ARG A 220 2.84 -5.24 -3.37
N ARG A 221 3.28 -6.50 -3.38
CA ARG A 221 3.04 -7.45 -4.47
C ARG A 221 1.84 -8.35 -4.20
N GLY A 222 1.14 -8.12 -3.06
CA GLY A 222 -0.01 -8.91 -2.65
C GLY A 222 0.35 -10.19 -1.92
N SER A 223 1.62 -10.38 -1.51
CA SER A 223 1.99 -11.46 -0.59
C SER A 223 1.51 -11.11 0.82
N LEU A 224 1.11 -12.12 1.57
CA LEU A 224 0.57 -11.97 2.91
C LEU A 224 1.29 -12.93 3.87
N LEU A 225 1.85 -12.40 4.94
CA LEU A 225 2.35 -13.16 6.07
C LEU A 225 1.24 -13.29 7.11
N VAL A 226 0.95 -14.51 7.51
CA VAL A 226 0.02 -14.86 8.60
C VAL A 226 0.81 -15.50 9.72
N GLN A 227 0.88 -14.82 10.84
CA GLN A 227 1.39 -15.36 12.09
C GLN A 227 0.22 -15.77 12.97
N SER A 228 0.14 -17.01 13.38
CA SER A 228 -0.97 -17.52 14.21
C SER A 228 -0.46 -18.55 15.19
N GLY A 229 -1.13 -18.72 16.30
CA GLY A 229 -0.77 -19.80 17.24
C GLY A 229 -1.35 -19.64 18.62
N GLY A 230 -0.70 -20.30 19.58
CA GLY A 230 -1.14 -20.52 20.94
C GLY A 230 -0.96 -19.33 21.88
N LEU A 231 -0.53 -19.61 23.13
CA LEU A 231 -0.52 -18.63 24.22
C LEU A 231 0.56 -17.55 24.04
N THR A 232 1.68 -17.90 23.42
CA THR A 232 2.79 -16.96 23.24
C THR A 232 3.16 -16.78 21.77
N PRO A 233 3.71 -15.62 21.37
CA PRO A 233 4.23 -15.41 20.01
C PRO A 233 5.33 -16.41 19.63
N ALA A 234 6.07 -16.96 20.61
CA ALA A 234 7.11 -17.95 20.37
C ALA A 234 6.54 -19.29 19.87
N ASP A 235 5.29 -19.60 20.19
CA ASP A 235 4.57 -20.80 19.73
C ASP A 235 3.87 -20.55 18.39
N GLY A 236 3.99 -19.34 17.85
CA GLY A 236 3.31 -18.94 16.64
C GLY A 236 3.82 -19.68 15.41
N LYS A 237 2.90 -20.01 14.52
CA LYS A 237 3.17 -20.51 13.18
C LYS A 237 3.19 -19.34 12.19
N LEU A 238 4.19 -19.30 11.34
CA LEU A 238 4.27 -18.33 10.25
C LEU A 238 4.00 -19.00 8.93
N ALA A 239 3.07 -18.46 8.16
CA ALA A 239 2.74 -18.89 6.81
C ALA A 239 2.82 -17.69 5.85
N LEU A 240 3.66 -17.78 4.83
CA LEU A 240 3.74 -16.81 3.74
C LEU A 240 2.82 -17.26 2.63
N TRP A 241 1.83 -16.45 2.31
CA TRP A 241 0.89 -16.66 1.22
C TRP A 241 1.29 -15.77 0.04
N PRO A 242 1.87 -16.31 -1.02
CA PRO A 242 2.16 -15.54 -2.23
C PRO A 242 0.86 -15.10 -2.93
N PRO A 243 0.91 -14.15 -3.87
CA PRO A 243 -0.26 -13.74 -4.65
C PRO A 243 -0.89 -14.90 -5.43
N ARG A 244 -0.07 -15.87 -5.82
CA ARG A 244 -0.48 -17.09 -6.52
C ARG A 244 0.23 -18.30 -5.91
N GLY A 245 -0.52 -19.39 -5.73
CA GLY A 245 -0.01 -20.62 -5.13
C GLY A 245 -0.48 -20.85 -3.69
N GLY A 246 0.06 -21.87 -3.04
CA GLY A 246 -0.25 -22.23 -1.66
C GLY A 246 0.68 -21.54 -0.66
N PRO A 247 0.39 -21.67 0.65
CA PRO A 247 1.23 -21.10 1.70
C PRO A 247 2.57 -21.83 1.83
N GLU A 248 3.60 -21.07 2.11
CA GLU A 248 4.92 -21.54 2.53
C GLU A 248 5.05 -21.36 4.04
N ILE A 249 5.33 -22.47 4.76
CA ILE A 249 5.51 -22.43 6.21
C ILE A 249 6.94 -22.04 6.53
N LEU A 250 7.11 -21.01 7.35
CA LEU A 250 8.39 -20.48 7.75
C LEU A 250 8.75 -20.97 9.15
N SER A 251 9.89 -21.65 9.29
CA SER A 251 10.44 -22.11 10.58
C SER A 251 11.19 -20.96 11.26
N LEU A 252 10.45 -20.09 11.94
CA LEU A 252 11.00 -18.90 12.59
C LEU A 252 10.34 -18.69 13.94
N LYS A 253 11.15 -18.40 14.97
CA LYS A 253 10.68 -17.95 16.29
C LYS A 253 10.78 -16.42 16.38
N ALA A 254 9.77 -15.80 16.95
CA ALA A 254 9.70 -14.36 17.16
C ALA A 254 9.11 -14.04 18.54
N SER A 255 9.58 -12.99 19.19
CA SER A 255 9.06 -12.52 20.46
C SER A 255 7.87 -11.55 20.31
N GLY A 256 7.46 -11.26 19.09
CA GLY A 256 6.37 -10.34 18.79
C GLY A 256 5.89 -10.45 17.33
N PRO A 257 5.08 -9.49 16.85
CA PRO A 257 4.53 -9.50 15.52
C PRO A 257 5.60 -9.38 14.43
N VAL A 258 5.67 -10.35 13.53
CA VAL A 258 6.59 -10.35 12.38
C VAL A 258 6.00 -9.50 11.26
N ARG A 259 6.83 -8.67 10.64
CA ARG A 259 6.43 -7.80 9.54
C ARG A 259 7.15 -8.16 8.23
N LEU A 260 6.38 -8.30 7.16
CA LEU A 260 6.91 -8.49 5.82
C LEU A 260 7.44 -7.17 5.27
N LEU A 261 8.61 -7.19 4.62
CA LEU A 261 9.11 -5.99 3.95
C LEU A 261 8.18 -5.58 2.79
N PRO A 262 7.96 -4.28 2.56
CA PRO A 262 7.06 -3.80 1.50
C PRO A 262 7.41 -4.30 0.11
N GLU A 263 8.69 -4.46 -0.21
CA GLU A 263 9.16 -4.97 -1.51
C GLU A 263 9.23 -6.52 -1.54
N GLY A 264 8.81 -7.17 -0.46
CA GLY A 264 8.97 -8.61 -0.28
C GLY A 264 10.42 -9.05 -0.05
N GLY A 265 10.66 -10.34 -0.04
CA GLY A 265 12.00 -10.95 0.06
C GLY A 265 12.71 -10.78 1.39
N GLY A 266 12.02 -10.37 2.45
CA GLY A 266 12.55 -10.29 3.81
C GLY A 266 11.50 -9.99 4.85
N LEU A 267 11.90 -10.21 6.12
CA LEU A 267 11.07 -10.04 7.31
C LEU A 267 11.79 -9.17 8.34
N VAL A 268 11.03 -8.35 9.05
CA VAL A 268 11.45 -7.75 10.32
C VAL A 268 10.88 -8.59 11.44
N VAL A 269 11.77 -9.13 12.26
CA VAL A 269 11.44 -10.10 13.32
C VAL A 269 11.83 -9.52 14.67
N PRO A 270 10.87 -9.29 15.57
CA PRO A 270 11.17 -8.95 16.96
C PRO A 270 11.84 -10.14 17.65
N GLU A 271 12.95 -9.89 18.31
CA GLU A 271 13.72 -10.83 19.11
C GLU A 271 13.98 -10.23 20.51
N SER A 272 14.41 -11.05 21.46
CA SER A 272 14.70 -10.58 22.83
C SER A 272 15.75 -9.47 22.89
N GLU A 273 16.69 -9.49 21.94
CA GLU A 273 17.81 -8.52 21.87
C GLU A 273 17.52 -7.27 21.04
N GLY A 274 16.40 -7.26 20.28
CA GLY A 274 16.04 -6.15 19.39
C GLY A 274 15.24 -6.61 18.17
N LEU A 275 15.40 -5.87 17.08
CA LEU A 275 14.78 -6.21 15.80
C LEU A 275 15.80 -6.84 14.85
N SER A 276 15.48 -7.98 14.26
CA SER A 276 16.30 -8.57 13.21
C SER A 276 15.65 -8.45 11.82
N LEU A 277 16.47 -8.10 10.83
CA LEU A 277 16.11 -8.18 9.43
C LEU A 277 16.56 -9.54 8.89
N ARG A 278 15.62 -10.34 8.38
CA ARG A 278 15.91 -11.66 7.83
C ARG A 278 15.52 -11.73 6.36
N ALA A 279 16.42 -12.25 5.52
CA ALA A 279 16.11 -12.49 4.12
C ALA A 279 15.21 -13.73 3.96
N LEU A 280 14.30 -13.66 2.98
CA LEU A 280 13.47 -14.80 2.53
C LEU A 280 14.06 -15.44 1.27
N PRO A 281 13.87 -16.74 1.06
CA PRO A 281 14.21 -17.41 -0.19
C PRO A 281 13.58 -16.68 -1.41
N PRO A 282 14.20 -16.71 -2.60
CA PRO A 282 15.46 -17.41 -2.96
C PRO A 282 16.74 -16.64 -2.58
N ARG A 283 16.65 -15.56 -1.81
CA ARG A 283 17.83 -14.81 -1.37
C ARG A 283 18.66 -15.66 -0.40
N PRO A 284 20.00 -15.51 -0.42
CA PRO A 284 20.83 -16.21 0.58
C PRO A 284 20.44 -15.81 1.99
N PRO A 285 20.51 -16.73 2.95
CA PRO A 285 20.21 -16.46 4.35
C PRO A 285 21.03 -15.28 4.86
N ARG A 286 20.37 -14.25 5.36
CA ARG A 286 20.99 -13.09 5.99
C ARG A 286 20.20 -12.71 7.21
N ARG A 287 20.89 -12.39 8.30
CA ARG A 287 20.33 -11.84 9.53
C ARG A 287 21.13 -10.63 9.93
N ASP A 288 20.50 -9.48 9.93
CA ASP A 288 21.07 -8.22 10.44
C ASP A 288 20.30 -7.86 11.73
N LEU A 289 20.98 -7.81 12.86
CA LEU A 289 20.37 -7.44 14.14
C LEU A 289 20.57 -5.96 14.44
N LEU A 290 19.47 -5.31 14.79
CA LEU A 290 19.45 -3.96 15.35
C LEU A 290 19.13 -4.05 16.84
N PRO A 291 20.16 -3.95 17.73
CA PRO A 291 20.00 -4.20 19.15
C PRO A 291 19.24 -3.09 19.88
N GLY A 292 18.67 -3.46 21.04
CA GLY A 292 17.96 -2.57 21.96
C GLY A 292 16.45 -2.56 21.75
N SER A 293 15.72 -2.05 22.72
CA SER A 293 14.25 -2.03 22.72
C SER A 293 13.74 -1.07 21.64
N ARG A 294 13.17 -1.64 20.59
CA ARG A 294 12.63 -0.91 19.43
C ARG A 294 11.36 -1.55 18.92
N ASP A 295 10.43 -0.70 18.49
CA ASP A 295 9.22 -1.10 17.79
C ASP A 295 9.24 -0.58 16.35
N LEU A 296 8.87 -1.43 15.40
CA LEU A 296 8.64 -1.02 14.02
C LEU A 296 7.27 -0.35 13.93
N VAL A 297 7.25 0.95 13.61
CA VAL A 297 6.01 1.74 13.53
C VAL A 297 5.50 1.85 12.10
N ALA A 298 6.37 2.08 11.13
CA ALA A 298 5.98 2.18 9.73
C ALA A 298 7.13 1.84 8.79
N PHE A 299 6.78 1.36 7.60
CA PHE A 299 7.70 1.35 6.47
C PHE A 299 7.50 2.60 5.61
N CYS A 300 8.59 3.17 5.13
CA CYS A 300 8.50 4.19 4.10
C CYS A 300 8.22 3.56 2.74
N PRO A 301 7.42 4.22 1.89
CA PRO A 301 7.04 3.66 0.60
C PRO A 301 8.19 3.30 -0.32
N ARG A 302 9.39 3.78 -0.10
CA ARG A 302 10.54 3.57 -1.00
C ARG A 302 11.82 3.25 -0.25
N ALA A 303 12.75 2.68 -1.00
CA ALA A 303 14.17 2.53 -0.63
C ALA A 303 14.42 1.66 0.62
N GLY A 304 13.51 0.73 0.94
CA GLY A 304 13.72 -0.19 2.06
C GLY A 304 13.89 0.49 3.41
N ARG A 305 13.32 1.68 3.60
CA ARG A 305 13.42 2.46 4.83
C ARG A 305 12.27 2.18 5.77
N ALA A 306 12.56 2.32 7.07
CA ALA A 306 11.58 2.11 8.13
C ALA A 306 11.70 3.17 9.23
N LEU A 307 10.59 3.43 9.89
CA LEU A 307 10.51 4.24 11.09
C LEU A 307 10.40 3.32 12.30
N LEU A 308 11.31 3.48 13.23
CA LEU A 308 11.34 2.75 14.49
C LEU A 308 11.15 3.72 15.66
N VAL A 309 10.46 3.27 16.68
CA VAL A 309 10.47 3.92 18.00
C VAL A 309 11.44 3.16 18.88
N ARG A 310 12.46 3.85 19.39
CA ARG A 310 13.38 3.32 20.39
C ARG A 310 12.96 3.77 21.77
N HIS A 311 12.94 2.82 22.70
CA HIS A 311 12.70 3.06 24.12
C HIS A 311 14.03 3.16 24.86
N TRP A 312 14.22 4.28 25.55
CA TRP A 312 15.43 4.55 26.31
C TRP A 312 15.24 4.20 27.79
N PRO A 313 16.29 3.82 28.54
CA PRO A 313 16.18 3.49 29.97
C PRO A 313 15.67 4.64 30.84
N ASP A 314 15.85 5.88 30.40
CA ASP A 314 15.38 7.12 31.07
C ASP A 314 13.91 7.47 30.69
N PHE A 315 13.14 6.51 30.19
CA PHE A 315 11.74 6.64 29.76
C PHE A 315 11.51 7.59 28.58
N ARG A 316 12.54 8.18 27.99
CA ARG A 316 12.39 8.90 26.72
C ARG A 316 12.16 7.92 25.58
N ARG A 317 11.59 8.44 24.52
CA ARG A 317 11.41 7.72 23.24
C ARG A 317 12.06 8.53 22.14
N SER A 318 12.62 7.84 21.16
CA SER A 318 13.07 8.49 19.94
C SER A 318 12.41 7.86 18.72
N LEU A 319 12.13 8.68 17.71
CA LEU A 319 11.78 8.23 16.38
C LEU A 319 13.06 8.14 15.55
N GLU A 320 13.36 6.96 15.05
CA GLU A 320 14.55 6.66 14.25
C GLU A 320 14.16 6.31 12.81
N LEU A 321 14.90 6.86 11.83
CA LEU A 321 14.82 6.42 10.44
C LEU A 321 15.96 5.42 10.18
N VAL A 322 15.59 4.21 9.78
CA VAL A 322 16.53 3.17 9.37
C VAL A 322 16.64 3.14 7.85
N GLU A 323 17.85 3.15 7.36
CA GLU A 323 18.19 3.06 5.93
C GLU A 323 19.10 1.84 5.71
N PRO A 324 18.96 1.12 4.58
CA PRO A 324 19.84 -0.02 4.28
C PRO A 324 21.32 0.39 4.30
N GLY A 325 22.14 -0.40 5.00
CA GLY A 325 23.60 -0.19 5.07
C GLY A 325 24.05 1.04 5.87
N ARG A 326 23.16 1.68 6.64
CA ARG A 326 23.48 2.83 7.48
C ARG A 326 23.04 2.60 8.91
N ALA A 327 23.71 3.27 9.85
CA ALA A 327 23.26 3.34 11.24
C ALA A 327 21.89 4.06 11.31
N PRO A 328 21.01 3.67 12.25
CA PRO A 328 19.75 4.36 12.50
C PRO A 328 19.99 5.83 12.78
N ARG A 329 19.20 6.68 12.13
CA ARG A 329 19.27 8.12 12.35
C ARG A 329 18.10 8.57 13.20
N GLN A 330 18.42 9.18 14.34
CA GLN A 330 17.43 9.78 15.21
C GLN A 330 16.83 11.03 14.56
N LEU A 331 15.52 11.02 14.32
CA LEU A 331 14.77 12.17 13.81
C LEU A 331 14.19 13.03 14.92
N TRP A 332 13.84 12.41 16.04
CA TRP A 332 13.23 13.07 17.20
C TRP A 332 13.54 12.28 18.47
N ILE A 333 13.61 12.97 19.61
CA ILE A 333 13.67 12.37 20.94
C ILE A 333 12.90 13.25 21.94
N GLY A 334 12.22 12.64 22.89
CA GLY A 334 11.46 13.34 23.93
C GLY A 334 10.75 12.40 24.90
N SER A 335 10.07 12.99 25.88
CA SER A 335 9.25 12.28 26.86
C SER A 335 7.86 11.87 26.35
N PRO A 336 7.19 12.61 25.41
CA PRO A 336 5.91 12.19 24.85
C PRO A 336 5.98 10.82 24.19
N ALA A 337 4.88 10.07 24.24
CA ALA A 337 4.78 8.79 23.56
C ALA A 337 4.61 8.99 22.06
N VAL A 338 5.44 8.36 21.24
CA VAL A 338 5.20 8.23 19.80
C VAL A 338 4.25 7.04 19.61
N VAL A 339 3.00 7.32 19.27
CA VAL A 339 1.94 6.29 19.19
C VAL A 339 1.66 5.80 17.77
N ALA A 340 1.96 6.63 16.78
CA ALA A 340 1.90 6.24 15.37
C ALA A 340 2.84 7.14 14.55
N ALA A 341 3.30 6.63 13.42
CA ALA A 341 4.09 7.41 12.48
C ALA A 341 3.81 6.97 11.04
N ALA A 342 4.07 7.87 10.09
CA ALA A 342 4.01 7.62 8.67
C ALA A 342 5.12 8.36 7.96
N CYS A 343 5.51 7.91 6.77
CA CYS A 343 6.46 8.64 5.93
C CYS A 343 6.02 8.70 4.47
N ALA A 344 6.36 9.79 3.80
CA ALA A 344 6.20 9.95 2.37
C ALA A 344 7.42 9.40 1.62
N GLY A 345 7.19 8.83 0.47
CA GLY A 345 8.22 8.47 -0.50
C GLY A 345 9.42 7.75 0.12
N SER A 346 10.56 8.40 0.12
CA SER A 346 11.83 7.91 0.65
C SER A 346 12.13 8.35 2.10
N GLY A 347 11.14 8.85 2.84
CA GLY A 347 11.33 9.39 4.19
C GLY A 347 11.78 10.85 4.19
N ASP A 348 11.53 11.59 3.12
CA ASP A 348 11.84 13.03 3.04
C ASP A 348 10.89 13.87 3.89
N ARG A 349 9.69 13.36 4.11
CA ARG A 349 8.69 13.88 5.05
C ARG A 349 8.22 12.74 5.94
N VAL A 350 8.19 13.00 7.23
CA VAL A 350 7.78 12.04 8.27
C VAL A 350 6.75 12.71 9.16
N TRP A 351 5.67 12.01 9.44
CA TRP A 351 4.67 12.45 10.42
C TRP A 351 4.68 11.52 11.62
N MET A 352 4.50 12.07 12.79
CA MET A 352 4.32 11.31 14.03
C MET A 352 3.20 11.90 14.87
N LEU A 353 2.42 11.01 15.48
CA LEU A 353 1.46 11.33 16.52
C LEU A 353 2.11 11.16 17.89
N LEU A 354 2.09 12.23 18.65
CA LEU A 354 2.62 12.30 20.01
C LEU A 354 1.48 12.38 21.01
N VAL A 355 1.56 11.60 22.07
CA VAL A 355 0.67 11.70 23.23
C VAL A 355 1.50 12.10 24.45
N GLU A 356 1.04 13.14 25.15
CA GLU A 356 1.64 13.67 26.36
C GLU A 356 0.59 13.87 27.45
N GLY A 357 0.98 13.59 28.71
CA GLY A 357 0.12 13.67 29.88
C GLY A 357 -0.61 12.37 30.19
N LEU A 358 -0.80 12.10 31.50
CA LEU A 358 -1.48 10.90 31.99
C LEU A 358 -2.96 11.17 32.30
N ALA A 359 -3.25 12.26 33.03
CA ALA A 359 -4.64 12.57 33.46
C ALA A 359 -5.46 13.19 32.32
N GLN A 360 -4.86 14.02 31.51
CA GLN A 360 -5.48 14.67 30.35
C GLN A 360 -4.52 14.54 29.16
N PRO A 361 -4.54 13.40 28.44
CA PRO A 361 -3.65 13.19 27.32
C PRO A 361 -3.87 14.25 26.23
N THR A 362 -2.82 14.91 25.80
CA THR A 362 -2.82 15.82 24.65
C THR A 362 -2.28 15.10 23.44
N LEU A 363 -2.99 15.19 22.32
CA LEU A 363 -2.59 14.60 21.05
C LEU A 363 -2.00 15.68 20.14
N THR A 364 -0.77 15.45 19.66
CA THR A 364 -0.07 16.38 18.78
C THR A 364 0.43 15.65 17.52
N LEU A 365 0.13 16.21 16.36
CA LEU A 365 0.66 15.76 15.08
C LEU A 365 1.85 16.65 14.70
N VAL A 366 3.00 16.02 14.43
CA VAL A 366 4.24 16.71 14.05
C VAL A 366 4.69 16.22 12.68
N GLU A 367 5.06 17.14 11.79
CA GLU A 367 5.77 16.85 10.54
C GLU A 367 7.25 17.16 10.72
N LEU A 368 8.09 16.21 10.37
CA LEU A 368 9.55 16.32 10.32
C LEU A 368 10.04 16.22 8.88
N ASP A 369 11.14 16.88 8.56
CA ASP A 369 11.87 16.61 7.34
C ASP A 369 12.84 15.43 7.52
N ARG A 370 13.51 15.05 6.46
CA ARG A 370 14.49 13.96 6.49
C ARG A 370 15.63 14.16 7.50
N PRO A 371 16.21 15.37 7.67
CA PRO A 371 17.18 15.63 8.75
C PRO A 371 16.62 15.55 10.16
N GLY A 372 15.30 15.56 10.34
CA GLY A 372 14.62 15.56 11.63
C GLY A 372 14.21 16.94 12.11
N SER A 373 14.35 17.97 11.27
CA SER A 373 13.89 19.32 11.61
C SER A 373 12.36 19.37 11.59
N ARG A 374 11.79 19.98 12.63
CA ARG A 374 10.34 20.16 12.73
C ARG A 374 9.85 21.16 11.69
N ARG A 375 8.99 20.76 10.77
CA ARG A 375 8.40 21.62 9.76
C ARG A 375 7.07 22.21 10.21
N LYS A 376 6.22 21.35 10.78
CA LYS A 376 4.87 21.75 11.23
C LYS A 376 4.52 21.01 12.49
N THR A 377 3.65 21.63 13.28
CA THR A 377 3.07 21.03 14.47
C THR A 377 1.61 21.46 14.58
N ARG A 378 0.74 20.51 14.90
CA ARG A 378 -0.66 20.78 15.17
C ARG A 378 -1.14 20.01 16.39
N ARG A 379 -1.65 20.71 17.37
CA ARG A 379 -2.41 20.09 18.46
C ARG A 379 -3.78 19.68 17.97
N LEU A 380 -4.20 18.48 18.34
CA LEU A 380 -5.48 17.90 17.98
C LEU A 380 -6.40 17.92 19.22
N ASP A 381 -6.63 19.09 19.80
CA ASP A 381 -7.29 19.27 21.11
C ASP A 381 -8.73 18.72 21.14
N ALA A 382 -9.42 18.71 19.99
CA ALA A 382 -10.77 18.15 19.85
C ALA A 382 -10.79 16.62 19.70
N TRP A 383 -9.63 15.96 19.77
CA TRP A 383 -9.49 14.55 19.42
C TRP A 383 -8.68 13.77 20.46
N GLU A 384 -9.01 12.49 20.56
CA GLU A 384 -8.25 11.47 21.26
C GLU A 384 -7.88 10.36 20.29
N LEU A 385 -6.75 9.70 20.54
CA LEU A 385 -6.33 8.55 19.73
C LEU A 385 -7.21 7.33 20.08
N GLU A 386 -7.70 6.65 19.05
CA GLU A 386 -8.27 5.31 19.23
C GLU A 386 -7.14 4.30 19.42
N PRO A 387 -7.16 3.48 20.48
CA PRO A 387 -6.12 2.49 20.71
C PRO A 387 -5.91 1.55 19.51
N GLY A 388 -4.66 1.33 19.13
CA GLY A 388 -4.31 0.50 17.97
C GLY A 388 -4.50 1.16 16.60
N ALA A 389 -4.97 2.41 16.55
CA ALA A 389 -5.08 3.14 15.29
C ALA A 389 -3.69 3.50 14.73
N GLY A 390 -3.44 3.12 13.47
CA GLY A 390 -2.25 3.52 12.71
C GLY A 390 -2.36 4.91 12.11
N LEU A 391 -1.24 5.39 11.55
CA LEU A 391 -1.18 6.57 10.71
C LEU A 391 -0.68 6.16 9.33
N HIS A 392 -1.45 6.42 8.28
CA HIS A 392 -1.16 5.93 6.93
C HIS A 392 -1.16 7.08 5.93
N HIS A 393 -0.08 7.24 5.17
CA HIS A 393 0.04 8.28 4.15
C HIS A 393 -0.44 7.80 2.77
N ASP A 394 -1.29 8.62 2.12
CA ASP A 394 -1.64 8.49 0.71
C ASP A 394 -0.79 9.45 -0.13
N PRO A 395 0.12 8.95 -0.98
CA PRO A 395 0.95 9.79 -1.82
C PRO A 395 0.20 10.47 -2.96
N THR A 396 -0.99 9.97 -3.35
CA THR A 396 -1.76 10.51 -4.47
C THR A 396 -2.48 11.79 -4.09
N GLY A 397 -3.15 11.78 -2.93
CA GLY A 397 -3.88 12.93 -2.40
C GLY A 397 -3.09 13.75 -1.38
N ASP A 398 -1.85 13.36 -1.05
CA ASP A 398 -1.02 13.93 0.02
C ASP A 398 -1.81 14.09 1.33
N ARG A 399 -2.40 12.98 1.78
CA ARG A 399 -3.29 12.91 2.95
C ARG A 399 -2.83 11.82 3.90
N LEU A 400 -3.09 12.03 5.19
CA LEU A 400 -2.93 11.01 6.22
C LEU A 400 -4.31 10.45 6.59
N LEU A 401 -4.38 9.16 6.85
CA LEU A 401 -5.55 8.45 7.35
C LEU A 401 -5.23 7.90 8.73
N THR A 402 -6.13 8.13 9.67
CA THR A 402 -6.08 7.56 11.02
C THR A 402 -7.50 7.39 11.58
N VAL A 403 -7.62 6.84 12.77
CA VAL A 403 -8.88 6.80 13.52
C VAL A 403 -8.71 7.59 14.80
N LEU A 404 -9.60 8.54 15.01
CA LEU A 404 -9.60 9.41 16.18
C LEU A 404 -11.00 9.41 16.82
N ARG A 405 -11.04 9.60 18.12
CA ARG A 405 -12.26 9.78 18.89
C ARG A 405 -12.47 11.27 19.16
N PRO A 406 -13.64 11.85 18.88
CA PRO A 406 -13.93 13.22 19.30
C PRO A 406 -13.86 13.31 20.82
N ARG A 407 -13.23 14.37 21.34
CA ARG A 407 -13.20 14.64 22.78
C ARG A 407 -14.54 15.21 23.21
N THR A 408 -15.12 14.66 24.26
CA THR A 408 -16.35 15.19 24.85
C THR A 408 -15.99 16.41 25.72
N THR A 409 -16.61 17.55 25.43
CA THR A 409 -16.55 18.74 26.27
C THR A 409 -17.67 18.75 27.30
N ASP A 410 -18.63 17.85 27.16
CA ASP A 410 -19.85 17.80 27.98
C ASP A 410 -19.66 16.79 29.11
N ALA A 411 -19.49 17.32 30.34
CA ALA A 411 -19.33 16.49 31.55
C ALA A 411 -20.57 15.64 31.89
N ALA A 412 -21.69 15.89 31.25
CA ALA A 412 -22.96 15.17 31.48
C ALA A 412 -23.07 13.91 30.61
N SER A 413 -22.20 13.71 29.60
CA SER A 413 -22.24 12.51 28.75
C SER A 413 -21.59 11.33 29.45
N THR A 414 -22.34 10.29 29.74
CA THR A 414 -21.89 9.06 30.41
C THR A 414 -21.12 8.11 29.48
N ALA A 415 -21.23 8.29 28.16
CA ALA A 415 -20.52 7.45 27.18
C ALA A 415 -19.61 8.30 26.27
N PRO A 416 -18.35 7.87 26.06
CA PRO A 416 -17.48 8.57 25.12
C PRO A 416 -18.03 8.47 23.70
N PRO A 417 -17.88 9.54 22.87
CA PRO A 417 -18.33 9.50 21.48
C PRO A 417 -17.57 8.40 20.70
N PRO A 418 -18.21 7.80 19.71
CA PRO A 418 -17.59 6.73 18.96
C PRO A 418 -16.39 7.22 18.13
N PRO A 419 -15.32 6.40 17.99
CA PRO A 419 -14.18 6.72 17.16
C PRO A 419 -14.58 6.83 15.68
N GLN A 420 -13.86 7.64 14.91
CA GLN A 420 -14.19 7.95 13.53
C GLN A 420 -12.95 7.86 12.65
N ALA A 421 -13.13 7.41 11.41
CA ALA A 421 -12.09 7.54 10.40
C ALA A 421 -11.89 9.02 10.05
N VAL A 422 -10.63 9.47 10.08
CA VAL A 422 -10.24 10.87 9.90
C VAL A 422 -9.17 10.98 8.82
N LEU A 423 -9.41 11.85 7.86
CA LEU A 423 -8.40 12.30 6.90
C LEU A 423 -7.74 13.57 7.44
N ILE A 424 -6.41 13.63 7.35
CA ILE A 424 -5.64 14.82 7.71
C ILE A 424 -4.92 15.29 6.46
N ASP A 425 -5.12 16.53 6.08
CA ASP A 425 -4.42 17.12 4.94
C ASP A 425 -2.94 17.35 5.34
N ALA A 426 -2.00 16.81 4.57
CA ALA A 426 -0.58 16.93 4.88
C ALA A 426 -0.02 18.35 4.65
N ALA A 427 -0.76 19.22 3.93
CA ALA A 427 -0.34 20.59 3.72
C ALA A 427 -0.53 21.49 4.96
N ASP A 428 -1.62 21.32 5.71
CA ASP A 428 -1.95 22.16 6.87
C ASP A 428 -2.22 21.37 8.16
N LEU A 429 -2.12 20.04 8.10
CA LEU A 429 -2.35 19.09 9.17
C LEU A 429 -3.77 19.15 9.77
N LYS A 430 -4.76 19.66 9.01
CA LYS A 430 -6.15 19.76 9.47
C LYS A 430 -6.86 18.43 9.41
N PRO A 431 -7.43 17.93 10.53
CA PRO A 431 -8.24 16.74 10.56
C PRO A 431 -9.64 17.01 9.98
N ARG A 432 -10.14 16.08 9.17
CA ARG A 432 -11.50 16.05 8.64
C ARG A 432 -12.10 14.68 8.85
N SER A 433 -13.13 14.61 9.67
CA SER A 433 -13.89 13.36 9.87
C SER A 433 -14.58 12.91 8.58
N LEU A 434 -14.53 11.60 8.33
CA LEU A 434 -15.34 10.96 7.29
C LEU A 434 -16.80 10.70 7.76
N ARG A 435 -17.15 11.18 8.95
CA ARG A 435 -18.51 11.03 9.57
C ARG A 435 -18.96 9.57 9.62
N ARG A 436 -18.04 8.65 9.83
CA ARG A 436 -18.30 7.23 9.96
C ARG A 436 -17.57 6.68 11.17
N THR A 437 -18.32 6.04 12.07
CA THR A 437 -17.73 5.27 13.17
C THR A 437 -16.79 4.22 12.61
N ALA A 438 -15.58 4.14 13.14
CA ALA A 438 -14.57 3.19 12.72
C ALA A 438 -13.60 2.92 13.87
N ARG A 439 -13.17 1.68 14.04
CA ARG A 439 -12.10 1.30 14.99
C ARG A 439 -10.74 1.23 14.33
N GLN A 440 -10.70 0.87 13.07
CA GLN A 440 -9.49 0.86 12.25
C GLN A 440 -9.83 1.38 10.85
N ALA A 441 -8.86 1.96 10.19
CA ALA A 441 -8.97 2.39 8.80
C ALA A 441 -7.64 2.24 8.09
N VAL A 442 -7.67 1.73 6.85
CA VAL A 442 -6.51 1.55 6.00
C VAL A 442 -6.79 2.04 4.58
N TRP A 443 -5.72 2.41 3.87
CA TRP A 443 -5.83 2.69 2.44
C TRP A 443 -5.85 1.38 1.65
N LEU A 444 -6.86 1.20 0.80
CA LEU A 444 -6.87 0.17 -0.23
C LEU A 444 -6.21 0.73 -1.49
N PRO A 445 -5.05 0.21 -1.89
CA PRO A 445 -4.42 0.60 -3.14
C PRO A 445 -5.34 0.35 -4.35
N PRO A 446 -5.19 1.12 -5.43
CA PRO A 446 -5.89 0.83 -6.68
C PRO A 446 -5.38 -0.50 -7.26
N GLY A 447 -6.28 -1.34 -7.74
CA GLY A 447 -5.99 -2.62 -8.38
C GLY A 447 -5.84 -2.51 -9.90
#